data_02858d6de6d26a5677a5bbb2a8d10b44
#
_entry.id   02858d6de6d26a5677a5bbb2a8d10b44
#
_cell.length_a   1.000
_cell.length_b   1.000
_cell.length_c   1.000
_cell.angle_alpha   90.00
_cell.angle_beta   90.00
_cell.angle_gamma   90.00
#
_symmetry.space_group_name_H-M   'P 1'
#
loop_
_entity.id
_entity.type
_entity.pdbx_description
1 polymer ?
#
loop_
_entity_poly.entity_id
_entity_poly.type
_entity_poly.pdbx_seq_one_letter_code
_entity_poly.pdbx_strand_id
1 'polypeptide(L)'
;GEAFEGLDYAAELGTNMIIIVNDNQMSIAENHGGLYRNLKELRDSNGQCECNFFKAMGLDYIYVNDGNDVQALIEAFSKVKDIQHPIVVHINTLKGKGYACAEQDKETYHWRTPFNPETGEAKVSYEEEDYSEVTAQCLLKKMKEDSRVVTITSGTPAVLGFTPDRRKEAGKQFVDVGIAEEHAVALASGIAANGGKPVYGVYSTFIQRSYDQLSQDLCINNNPAVLLVFWGTLSGMNDVTHLCFFDIPLISNIPNMVYLAPTCKEEYLAMLEWSIRQNEYPVAIRVPAT
;
A
#
# COMPACT_ATOMS: atom_id res chain seq x y z
N GLY A 1 12.80 -0.73 -0.63
CA GLY A 1 12.85 -0.57 0.79
C GLY A 1 13.49 -1.76 1.49
N GLU A 2 13.23 -1.89 2.75
CA GLU A 2 13.87 -2.81 3.69
C GLU A 2 13.99 -4.27 3.19
N ALA A 3 12.97 -4.79 2.49
CA ALA A 3 13.01 -6.14 1.94
C ALA A 3 14.14 -6.33 0.90
N PHE A 4 14.42 -5.32 0.07
CA PHE A 4 15.51 -5.37 -0.89
C PHE A 4 16.86 -5.26 -0.21
N GLU A 5 16.99 -4.40 0.80
CA GLU A 5 18.20 -4.27 1.62
C GLU A 5 18.50 -5.58 2.35
N GLY A 6 17.45 -6.23 2.89
CA GLY A 6 17.58 -7.54 3.53
C GLY A 6 18.00 -8.65 2.56
N LEU A 7 17.48 -8.68 1.32
CA LEU A 7 17.88 -9.64 0.28
C LEU A 7 19.33 -9.44 -0.15
N ASP A 8 19.73 -8.18 -0.36
CA ASP A 8 21.10 -7.81 -0.74
C ASP A 8 22.11 -8.27 0.33
N TYR A 9 21.83 -7.96 1.59
CA TYR A 9 22.70 -8.36 2.69
C TYR A 9 22.69 -9.88 2.94
N ALA A 10 21.57 -10.57 2.72
CA ALA A 10 21.52 -12.02 2.81
C ALA A 10 22.43 -12.71 1.77
N ALA A 11 22.50 -12.16 0.56
CA ALA A 11 23.41 -12.62 -0.46
C ALA A 11 24.89 -12.39 -0.08
N GLU A 12 25.23 -11.22 0.48
CA GLU A 12 26.58 -10.89 0.95
C GLU A 12 27.02 -11.81 2.12
N LEU A 13 26.13 -12.09 3.07
CA LEU A 13 26.43 -12.97 4.19
C LEU A 13 26.74 -14.42 3.78
N GLY A 14 26.13 -14.91 2.71
CA GLY A 14 26.35 -16.26 2.18
C GLY A 14 26.02 -17.39 3.15
N THR A 15 25.13 -17.16 4.12
CA THR A 15 24.75 -18.14 5.17
C THR A 15 23.62 -19.07 4.70
N ASN A 16 23.28 -20.06 5.51
CA ASN A 16 22.22 -21.04 5.23
C ASN A 16 20.80 -20.50 5.44
N MET A 17 20.52 -19.27 5.00
CA MET A 17 19.24 -18.61 5.15
C MET A 17 18.21 -19.11 4.12
N ILE A 18 17.04 -19.52 4.57
CA ILE A 18 15.89 -19.86 3.72
C ILE A 18 14.94 -18.66 3.69
N ILE A 19 14.80 -18.05 2.52
CA ILE A 19 13.95 -16.88 2.30
C ILE A 19 12.67 -17.34 1.61
N ILE A 20 11.52 -17.13 2.24
CA ILE A 20 10.23 -17.53 1.68
C ILE A 20 9.59 -16.33 0.99
N VAL A 21 9.34 -16.47 -0.32
CA VAL A 21 8.54 -15.53 -1.10
C VAL A 21 7.17 -16.13 -1.33
N ASN A 22 6.20 -15.77 -0.50
CA ASN A 22 4.81 -16.17 -0.66
C ASN A 22 4.12 -15.25 -1.67
N ASP A 23 4.03 -15.72 -2.91
CA ASP A 23 3.47 -14.98 -4.02
C ASP A 23 2.02 -15.39 -4.27
N ASN A 24 1.09 -14.56 -3.83
CA ASN A 24 -0.33 -14.71 -4.10
C ASN A 24 -0.87 -13.62 -5.05
N GLN A 25 0.02 -12.87 -5.70
CA GLN A 25 -0.26 -11.81 -6.69
C GLN A 25 -0.93 -10.56 -6.11
N MET A 26 -1.16 -10.53 -4.80
CA MET A 26 -1.90 -9.48 -4.13
C MET A 26 -1.10 -8.90 -2.96
N SER A 27 -1.27 -7.60 -2.76
CA SER A 27 -1.12 -6.97 -1.45
C SER A 27 -2.50 -6.89 -0.80
N ILE A 28 -3.00 -5.69 -0.53
CA ILE A 28 -4.45 -5.48 -0.32
C ILE A 28 -5.12 -5.52 -1.69
N ALA A 29 -4.79 -4.59 -2.59
CA ALA A 29 -5.11 -4.62 -4.00
C ALA A 29 -4.11 -5.48 -4.81
N GLU A 30 -4.26 -5.54 -6.13
CA GLU A 30 -3.34 -6.23 -7.03
C GLU A 30 -1.97 -5.55 -7.05
N ASN A 31 -0.93 -6.36 -7.13
CA ASN A 31 0.45 -5.89 -7.23
C ASN A 31 0.81 -5.47 -8.66
N HIS A 32 1.57 -4.38 -8.79
CA HIS A 32 2.05 -3.84 -10.05
C HIS A 32 3.56 -3.56 -10.01
N GLY A 33 4.19 -3.50 -11.18
CA GLY A 33 5.60 -3.11 -11.31
C GLY A 33 6.52 -4.21 -11.82
N GLY A 34 7.80 -3.88 -11.96
CA GLY A 34 8.80 -4.73 -12.58
C GLY A 34 9.06 -6.04 -11.84
N LEU A 35 9.16 -5.98 -10.51
CA LEU A 35 9.32 -7.18 -9.68
C LEU A 35 8.15 -8.15 -9.87
N TYR A 36 6.92 -7.65 -9.83
CA TYR A 36 5.72 -8.49 -9.94
C TYR A 36 5.53 -9.07 -11.35
N ARG A 37 6.03 -8.39 -12.40
CA ARG A 37 6.11 -8.99 -13.73
C ARG A 37 7.11 -10.14 -13.77
N ASN A 38 8.27 -9.98 -13.15
CA ASN A 38 9.23 -11.06 -13.05
C ASN A 38 8.71 -12.26 -12.24
N LEU A 39 8.03 -11.99 -11.10
CA LEU A 39 7.35 -13.06 -10.35
C LEU A 39 6.31 -13.80 -11.22
N LYS A 40 5.56 -13.07 -12.05
CA LYS A 40 4.62 -13.68 -13.00
C LYS A 40 5.33 -14.56 -14.03
N GLU A 41 6.40 -14.09 -14.64
CA GLU A 41 7.20 -14.86 -15.59
C GLU A 41 7.78 -16.13 -14.96
N LEU A 42 8.23 -16.04 -13.72
CA LEU A 42 8.69 -17.19 -12.93
C LEU A 42 7.56 -18.18 -12.64
N ARG A 43 6.34 -17.74 -12.31
CA ARG A 43 5.18 -18.61 -12.16
C ARG A 43 4.80 -19.28 -13.49
N ASP A 44 4.66 -18.50 -14.56
CA ASP A 44 4.23 -18.98 -15.87
C ASP A 44 5.23 -20.01 -16.46
N SER A 45 6.50 -19.92 -16.11
CA SER A 45 7.58 -20.83 -16.53
C SER A 45 7.87 -21.96 -15.53
N ASN A 46 7.06 -22.10 -14.48
CA ASN A 46 7.35 -23.03 -13.39
C ASN A 46 8.76 -22.86 -12.81
N GLY A 47 9.17 -21.62 -12.59
CA GLY A 47 10.48 -21.22 -12.05
C GLY A 47 11.65 -21.29 -13.04
N GLN A 48 11.41 -21.59 -14.32
CA GLN A 48 12.45 -21.81 -15.33
C GLN A 48 12.81 -20.57 -16.16
N CYS A 49 12.17 -19.41 -15.93
CA CYS A 49 12.47 -18.17 -16.64
C CYS A 49 13.96 -17.83 -16.49
N GLU A 50 14.61 -17.51 -17.61
CA GLU A 50 16.02 -17.12 -17.63
C GLU A 50 16.24 -15.83 -16.83
N CYS A 51 15.34 -14.85 -16.96
CA CYS A 51 15.33 -13.65 -16.16
C CYS A 51 14.78 -13.98 -14.77
N ASN A 52 15.64 -14.04 -13.78
CA ASN A 52 15.28 -14.31 -12.39
C ASN A 52 15.95 -13.30 -11.47
N PHE A 53 15.15 -12.40 -10.92
CA PHE A 53 15.60 -11.33 -10.04
C PHE A 53 16.43 -11.85 -8.84
N PHE A 54 16.02 -12.94 -8.22
CA PHE A 54 16.71 -13.49 -7.05
C PHE A 54 18.06 -14.08 -7.40
N LYS A 55 18.14 -14.80 -8.52
CA LYS A 55 19.41 -15.33 -9.02
C LYS A 55 20.37 -14.21 -9.43
N ALA A 56 19.85 -13.12 -9.99
CA ALA A 56 20.65 -11.94 -10.34
C ALA A 56 21.27 -11.25 -9.10
N MET A 57 20.66 -11.42 -7.93
CA MET A 57 21.22 -10.96 -6.65
C MET A 57 22.23 -11.93 -6.02
N GLY A 58 22.47 -13.10 -6.63
CA GLY A 58 23.37 -14.13 -6.09
C GLY A 58 22.71 -15.12 -5.12
N LEU A 59 21.38 -15.17 -5.07
CA LEU A 59 20.62 -16.11 -4.25
C LEU A 59 20.30 -17.38 -5.02
N ASP A 60 20.36 -18.54 -4.36
CA ASP A 60 19.79 -19.76 -4.91
C ASP A 60 18.25 -19.65 -4.98
N TYR A 61 17.63 -20.46 -5.82
CA TYR A 61 16.20 -20.31 -6.08
C TYR A 61 15.53 -21.65 -6.42
N ILE A 62 14.39 -21.90 -5.76
CA ILE A 62 13.44 -22.95 -6.14
C ILE A 62 12.02 -22.38 -6.21
N TYR A 63 11.18 -23.03 -7.01
CA TYR A 63 9.77 -22.66 -7.18
C TYR A 63 8.85 -23.80 -6.73
N VAL A 64 7.76 -23.41 -6.05
CA VAL A 64 6.71 -24.34 -5.60
C VAL A 64 5.38 -23.87 -6.18
N ASN A 65 4.87 -24.61 -7.17
CA ASN A 65 3.62 -24.28 -7.86
C ASN A 65 2.40 -24.41 -6.96
N ASP A 66 2.33 -25.49 -6.19
CA ASP A 66 1.17 -25.83 -5.36
C ASP A 66 1.39 -25.43 -3.89
N GLY A 67 1.59 -24.11 -3.67
CA GLY A 67 1.96 -23.54 -2.38
C GLY A 67 0.84 -23.59 -1.31
N ASN A 68 -0.38 -23.94 -1.68
CA ASN A 68 -1.45 -24.26 -0.70
C ASN A 68 -1.52 -25.77 -0.35
N ASP A 69 -0.67 -26.61 -0.94
CA ASP A 69 -0.54 -28.02 -0.60
C ASP A 69 0.58 -28.24 0.43
N VAL A 70 0.22 -28.73 1.60
CA VAL A 70 1.16 -28.99 2.70
C VAL A 70 2.22 -30.03 2.32
N GLN A 71 1.85 -31.05 1.55
CA GLN A 71 2.80 -32.07 1.11
C GLN A 71 3.85 -31.52 0.17
N ALA A 72 3.45 -30.68 -0.80
CA ALA A 72 4.37 -29.98 -1.69
C ALA A 72 5.35 -29.07 -0.94
N LEU A 73 4.88 -28.39 0.11
CA LEU A 73 5.73 -27.58 0.99
C LEU A 73 6.73 -28.43 1.78
N ILE A 74 6.30 -29.55 2.37
CA ILE A 74 7.18 -30.48 3.09
C ILE A 74 8.29 -30.97 2.16
N GLU A 75 7.97 -31.35 0.93
CA GLU A 75 8.94 -31.79 -0.07
C GLU A 75 9.93 -30.70 -0.46
N ALA A 76 9.45 -29.47 -0.67
CA ALA A 76 10.29 -28.34 -0.97
C ALA A 76 11.25 -28.01 0.18
N PHE A 77 10.75 -27.89 1.41
CA PHE A 77 11.58 -27.58 2.57
C PHE A 77 12.55 -28.72 2.94
N SER A 78 12.18 -29.96 2.71
CA SER A 78 13.09 -31.11 2.90
C SER A 78 14.31 -31.03 1.97
N LYS A 79 14.17 -30.44 0.78
CA LYS A 79 15.29 -30.26 -0.16
C LYS A 79 16.25 -29.15 0.25
N VAL A 80 15.77 -28.14 1.00
CA VAL A 80 16.54 -26.96 1.30
C VAL A 80 16.96 -26.80 2.77
N LYS A 81 16.48 -27.67 3.67
CA LYS A 81 16.74 -27.57 5.12
C LYS A 81 18.22 -27.61 5.53
N ASP A 82 19.06 -28.25 4.72
CA ASP A 82 20.48 -28.50 5.02
C ASP A 82 21.41 -27.71 4.07
N ILE A 83 20.91 -26.70 3.36
CA ILE A 83 21.72 -25.87 2.46
C ILE A 83 22.77 -25.06 3.21
N GLN A 84 23.79 -24.61 2.48
CA GLN A 84 24.91 -23.85 3.04
C GLN A 84 25.03 -22.42 2.48
N HIS A 85 24.11 -22.05 1.64
CA HIS A 85 23.98 -20.68 1.10
C HIS A 85 22.54 -20.19 1.06
N PRO A 86 22.30 -18.85 0.96
CA PRO A 86 20.96 -18.31 0.99
C PRO A 86 20.16 -18.75 -0.24
N ILE A 87 18.94 -19.22 0.02
CA ILE A 87 18.02 -19.69 -1.02
C ILE A 87 16.66 -19.02 -0.89
N VAL A 88 16.08 -18.65 -2.03
CA VAL A 88 14.70 -18.24 -2.15
C VAL A 88 13.81 -19.44 -2.49
N VAL A 89 12.82 -19.67 -1.65
CA VAL A 89 11.71 -20.60 -1.90
C VAL A 89 10.51 -19.77 -2.33
N HIS A 90 10.28 -19.68 -3.64
CA HIS A 90 9.17 -18.94 -4.23
C HIS A 90 7.94 -19.84 -4.28
N ILE A 91 6.94 -19.52 -3.46
CA ILE A 91 5.73 -20.31 -3.25
C ILE A 91 4.55 -19.59 -3.92
N ASN A 92 3.93 -20.24 -4.90
CA ASN A 92 2.71 -19.73 -5.53
C ASN A 92 1.48 -20.14 -4.71
N THR A 93 0.75 -19.18 -4.18
CA THR A 93 -0.46 -19.44 -3.38
C THR A 93 -1.67 -18.71 -3.94
N LEU A 94 -2.86 -19.18 -3.62
CA LEU A 94 -4.12 -18.51 -3.91
C LEU A 94 -4.61 -17.79 -2.65
N LYS A 95 -4.67 -16.46 -2.69
CA LYS A 95 -5.25 -15.66 -1.60
C LYS A 95 -6.72 -15.99 -1.43
N GLY A 96 -7.14 -16.27 -0.19
CA GLY A 96 -8.52 -16.68 0.11
C GLY A 96 -8.80 -18.17 -0.07
N LYS A 97 -7.78 -19.00 -0.37
CA LYS A 97 -7.92 -20.44 -0.63
C LYS A 97 -8.75 -21.16 0.43
N GLY A 98 -9.78 -21.88 -0.04
CA GLY A 98 -10.68 -22.66 0.81
C GLY A 98 -12.00 -21.93 1.15
N TYR A 99 -12.14 -20.66 0.76
CA TYR A 99 -13.39 -19.93 0.92
C TYR A 99 -13.77 -19.21 -0.39
N ALA A 100 -14.80 -19.71 -1.07
CA ALA A 100 -15.16 -19.30 -2.43
C ALA A 100 -15.39 -17.78 -2.58
N CYS A 101 -16.04 -17.15 -1.60
CA CYS A 101 -16.25 -15.70 -1.62
C CYS A 101 -14.92 -14.92 -1.59
N ALA A 102 -13.95 -15.38 -0.80
CA ALA A 102 -12.63 -14.75 -0.70
C ALA A 102 -11.76 -15.02 -1.94
N GLU A 103 -11.91 -16.17 -2.57
CA GLU A 103 -11.21 -16.49 -3.82
C GLU A 103 -11.70 -15.61 -4.98
N GLN A 104 -13.00 -15.23 -4.99
CA GLN A 104 -13.61 -14.38 -6.00
C GLN A 104 -13.37 -12.89 -5.79
N ASP A 105 -13.36 -12.44 -4.52
CA ASP A 105 -13.15 -11.04 -4.15
C ASP A 105 -12.03 -10.90 -3.11
N LYS A 106 -10.80 -11.06 -3.59
CA LYS A 106 -9.59 -11.10 -2.75
C LYS A 106 -9.28 -9.78 -2.05
N GLU A 107 -9.68 -8.66 -2.64
CA GLU A 107 -9.47 -7.32 -2.09
C GLU A 107 -10.37 -7.09 -0.87
N THR A 108 -11.69 -7.29 -1.02
CA THR A 108 -12.67 -7.16 0.06
C THR A 108 -12.38 -8.10 1.24
N TYR A 109 -11.96 -9.34 0.95
CA TYR A 109 -11.66 -10.33 1.99
C TYR A 109 -10.23 -10.27 2.54
N HIS A 110 -9.43 -9.27 2.18
CA HIS A 110 -8.16 -9.03 2.84
C HIS A 110 -8.35 -8.67 4.32
N TRP A 111 -9.28 -7.77 4.60
CA TRP A 111 -9.80 -7.43 5.92
C TRP A 111 -11.28 -7.10 5.80
N ARG A 112 -12.11 -7.63 6.70
CA ARG A 112 -13.55 -7.42 6.64
C ARG A 112 -14.16 -7.39 8.05
N THR A 113 -15.20 -6.55 8.21
CA THR A 113 -16.08 -6.59 9.38
C THR A 113 -16.76 -7.95 9.53
N PRO A 114 -17.30 -8.32 10.69
CA PRO A 114 -18.01 -9.58 10.88
C PRO A 114 -19.07 -9.81 9.78
N PHE A 115 -19.04 -10.99 9.18
CA PHE A 115 -19.92 -11.36 8.07
C PHE A 115 -20.53 -12.76 8.28
N ASN A 116 -21.54 -13.09 7.50
CA ASN A 116 -22.10 -14.45 7.45
C ASN A 116 -21.19 -15.34 6.59
N PRO A 117 -20.56 -16.40 7.12
CA PRO A 117 -19.65 -17.24 6.36
C PRO A 117 -20.33 -18.07 5.24
N GLU A 118 -21.65 -18.27 5.30
CA GLU A 118 -22.39 -19.00 4.26
C GLU A 118 -22.72 -18.13 3.05
N THR A 119 -23.09 -16.86 3.28
CA THR A 119 -23.52 -15.93 2.21
C THR A 119 -22.45 -14.92 1.83
N GLY A 120 -21.44 -14.69 2.68
CA GLY A 120 -20.47 -13.62 2.53
C GLY A 120 -20.99 -12.22 2.87
N GLU A 121 -22.24 -12.07 3.28
CA GLU A 121 -22.86 -10.77 3.57
C GLU A 121 -22.37 -10.20 4.90
N ALA A 122 -22.10 -8.88 4.94
CA ALA A 122 -21.70 -8.20 6.16
C ALA A 122 -22.83 -8.23 7.21
N LYS A 123 -22.49 -8.52 8.47
CA LYS A 123 -23.43 -8.49 9.60
C LYS A 123 -23.64 -7.08 10.16
N VAL A 124 -22.77 -6.16 9.83
CA VAL A 124 -22.80 -4.77 10.25
C VAL A 124 -22.73 -3.90 8.99
N SER A 125 -23.76 -3.08 8.81
CA SER A 125 -23.76 -1.99 7.83
C SER A 125 -23.59 -0.68 8.60
N TYR A 126 -22.66 0.15 8.17
CA TYR A 126 -22.55 1.51 8.66
C TYR A 126 -23.45 2.38 7.76
N GLU A 127 -24.46 3.02 8.34
CA GLU A 127 -25.36 3.94 7.62
C GLU A 127 -24.77 5.36 7.52
N GLU A 128 -23.69 5.61 8.22
CA GLU A 128 -23.04 6.93 8.25
C GLU A 128 -22.14 7.15 7.03
N GLU A 129 -22.08 8.38 6.57
CA GLU A 129 -21.26 8.79 5.43
C GLU A 129 -19.76 8.69 5.81
N ASP A 130 -19.07 7.74 5.22
CA ASP A 130 -17.65 7.50 5.44
C ASP A 130 -16.81 8.62 4.81
N TYR A 131 -15.79 9.08 5.50
CA TYR A 131 -14.80 10.04 4.98
C TYR A 131 -14.08 9.54 3.73
N SER A 132 -13.94 8.23 3.52
CA SER A 132 -13.40 7.65 2.28
C SER A 132 -14.32 7.95 1.09
N GLU A 133 -15.64 7.78 1.27
CA GLU A 133 -16.65 8.06 0.24
C GLU A 133 -16.64 9.55 -0.13
N VAL A 134 -16.67 10.42 0.87
CA VAL A 134 -16.63 11.89 0.70
C VAL A 134 -15.35 12.32 -0.04
N THR A 135 -14.22 11.72 0.33
CA THR A 135 -12.92 11.97 -0.31
C THR A 135 -12.93 11.58 -1.78
N ALA A 136 -13.40 10.37 -2.10
CA ALA A 136 -13.46 9.89 -3.48
C ALA A 136 -14.30 10.80 -4.37
N GLN A 137 -15.48 11.19 -3.90
CA GLN A 137 -16.38 12.10 -4.63
C GLN A 137 -15.72 13.47 -4.89
N CYS A 138 -15.10 14.05 -3.87
CA CYS A 138 -14.38 15.30 -3.99
C CYS A 138 -13.22 15.22 -5.00
N LEU A 139 -12.36 14.19 -4.87
CA LEU A 139 -11.19 14.03 -5.73
C LEU A 139 -11.58 13.73 -7.19
N LEU A 140 -12.55 12.88 -7.45
CA LEU A 140 -13.05 12.62 -8.82
C LEU A 140 -13.61 13.90 -9.47
N LYS A 141 -14.32 14.71 -8.70
CA LYS A 141 -14.78 16.02 -9.19
C LYS A 141 -13.59 16.92 -9.53
N LYS A 142 -12.60 17.05 -8.63
CA LYS A 142 -11.41 17.88 -8.86
C LYS A 142 -10.57 17.39 -10.04
N MET A 143 -10.44 16.09 -10.25
CA MET A 143 -9.74 15.52 -11.41
C MET A 143 -10.40 15.89 -12.73
N LYS A 144 -11.74 15.94 -12.78
CA LYS A 144 -12.48 16.39 -13.98
C LYS A 144 -12.28 17.89 -14.26
N GLU A 145 -12.11 18.69 -13.22
CA GLU A 145 -11.91 20.14 -13.32
C GLU A 145 -10.44 20.52 -13.65
N ASP A 146 -9.46 19.74 -13.16
CA ASP A 146 -8.03 20.02 -13.30
C ASP A 146 -7.23 18.72 -13.51
N SER A 147 -6.66 18.58 -14.70
CA SER A 147 -5.84 17.42 -15.07
C SER A 147 -4.53 17.29 -14.27
N ARG A 148 -4.14 18.30 -13.52
CA ARG A 148 -2.96 18.29 -12.65
C ARG A 148 -3.21 17.59 -11.32
N VAL A 149 -4.48 17.39 -10.93
CA VAL A 149 -4.85 16.66 -9.70
C VAL A 149 -4.55 15.19 -9.89
N VAL A 150 -3.70 14.64 -9.05
CA VAL A 150 -3.29 13.23 -9.08
C VAL A 150 -3.49 12.63 -7.69
N THR A 151 -4.28 11.57 -7.60
CA THR A 151 -4.45 10.82 -6.35
C THR A 151 -3.45 9.67 -6.30
N ILE A 152 -2.75 9.56 -5.19
CA ILE A 152 -1.73 8.53 -4.95
C ILE A 152 -2.18 7.65 -3.77
N THR A 153 -1.97 6.35 -3.89
CA THR A 153 -2.10 5.40 -2.78
C THR A 153 -0.91 4.43 -2.76
N SER A 154 -0.66 3.83 -1.61
CA SER A 154 0.37 2.80 -1.40
C SER A 154 -0.25 1.44 -1.09
N GLY A 155 -0.98 0.87 -2.07
CA GLY A 155 -1.62 -0.44 -1.96
C GLY A 155 -2.93 -0.45 -1.17
N THR A 156 -3.47 0.72 -0.80
CA THR A 156 -4.69 0.88 0.00
C THR A 156 -5.74 1.77 -0.67
N PRO A 157 -6.19 1.49 -1.91
CA PRO A 157 -7.13 2.37 -2.61
C PRO A 157 -8.46 2.55 -1.87
N ALA A 158 -8.88 1.56 -1.10
CA ALA A 158 -10.11 1.61 -0.31
C ALA A 158 -10.13 2.73 0.74
N VAL A 159 -8.97 3.10 1.33
CA VAL A 159 -8.89 4.19 2.30
C VAL A 159 -9.31 5.53 1.71
N LEU A 160 -9.12 5.71 0.42
CA LEU A 160 -9.54 6.89 -0.35
C LEU A 160 -10.92 6.72 -0.99
N GLY A 161 -11.61 5.60 -0.77
CA GLY A 161 -12.88 5.27 -1.40
C GLY A 161 -12.77 4.96 -2.90
N PHE A 162 -11.57 4.66 -3.42
CA PHE A 162 -11.35 4.34 -4.83
C PHE A 162 -11.60 2.86 -5.12
N THR A 163 -12.87 2.54 -5.35
CA THR A 163 -13.31 1.23 -5.88
C THR A 163 -12.68 0.95 -7.25
N PRO A 164 -12.69 -0.31 -7.75
CA PRO A 164 -12.20 -0.63 -9.09
C PRO A 164 -12.79 0.25 -10.21
N ASP A 165 -14.08 0.59 -10.13
CA ASP A 165 -14.72 1.45 -11.13
C ASP A 165 -14.26 2.91 -11.03
N ARG A 166 -14.09 3.44 -9.83
CA ARG A 166 -13.54 4.80 -9.62
C ARG A 166 -12.08 4.91 -10.06
N ARG A 167 -11.29 3.85 -9.88
CA ARG A 167 -9.92 3.78 -10.42
C ARG A 167 -9.91 3.85 -11.96
N LYS A 168 -10.85 3.16 -12.62
CA LYS A 168 -11.03 3.26 -14.08
C LYS A 168 -11.49 4.65 -14.52
N GLU A 169 -12.41 5.27 -13.78
CA GLU A 169 -12.90 6.63 -14.04
C GLU A 169 -11.77 7.66 -13.93
N ALA A 170 -10.95 7.58 -12.89
CA ALA A 170 -9.81 8.47 -12.66
C ALA A 170 -8.68 8.27 -13.69
N GLY A 171 -8.53 7.05 -14.21
CA GLY A 171 -7.54 6.73 -15.23
C GLY A 171 -6.11 7.06 -14.79
N LYS A 172 -5.39 7.87 -15.59
CA LYS A 172 -4.00 8.26 -15.30
C LYS A 172 -3.82 9.20 -14.11
N GLN A 173 -4.90 9.78 -13.60
CA GLN A 173 -4.85 10.65 -12.42
C GLN A 173 -4.93 9.85 -11.11
N PHE A 174 -5.11 8.54 -11.18
CA PHE A 174 -4.98 7.64 -10.03
C PHE A 174 -3.72 6.78 -10.17
N VAL A 175 -2.87 6.81 -9.14
CA VAL A 175 -1.59 6.09 -9.10
C VAL A 175 -1.54 5.24 -7.84
N ASP A 176 -1.38 3.93 -8.01
CA ASP A 176 -1.06 3.00 -6.93
C ASP A 176 0.40 2.56 -7.06
N VAL A 177 1.20 2.88 -6.07
CA VAL A 177 2.64 2.54 -6.05
C VAL A 177 2.92 1.18 -5.39
N GLY A 178 1.88 0.47 -4.96
CA GLY A 178 2.01 -0.71 -4.12
C GLY A 178 2.39 -0.34 -2.68
N ILE A 179 2.79 -1.31 -1.87
CA ILE A 179 3.24 -1.06 -0.47
C ILE A 179 4.63 -0.40 -0.51
N ALA A 180 4.64 0.91 -0.78
CA ALA A 180 5.85 1.73 -0.96
C ALA A 180 5.57 3.19 -0.53
N GLU A 181 5.27 3.39 0.74
CA GLU A 181 4.88 4.68 1.31
C GLU A 181 5.98 5.74 1.15
N GLU A 182 7.24 5.37 1.33
CA GLU A 182 8.38 6.26 1.13
C GLU A 182 8.42 6.77 -0.32
N HIS A 183 8.24 5.86 -1.28
CA HIS A 183 8.17 6.23 -2.69
C HIS A 183 6.95 7.09 -3.01
N ALA A 184 5.79 6.83 -2.38
CA ALA A 184 4.59 7.64 -2.56
C ALA A 184 4.82 9.10 -2.15
N VAL A 185 5.51 9.34 -1.04
CA VAL A 185 5.86 10.71 -0.58
C VAL A 185 6.84 11.37 -1.56
N ALA A 186 7.91 10.67 -1.95
CA ALA A 186 8.90 11.20 -2.91
C ALA A 186 8.25 11.50 -4.27
N LEU A 187 7.35 10.63 -4.75
CA LEU A 187 6.58 10.84 -5.97
C LEU A 187 5.66 12.05 -5.87
N ALA A 188 4.93 12.19 -4.76
CA ALA A 188 4.08 13.35 -4.50
C ALA A 188 4.90 14.65 -4.52
N SER A 189 6.06 14.65 -3.87
CA SER A 189 6.99 15.78 -3.89
C SER A 189 7.43 16.13 -5.31
N GLY A 190 7.84 15.14 -6.11
CA GLY A 190 8.25 15.34 -7.49
C GLY A 190 7.13 15.87 -8.41
N ILE A 191 5.90 15.37 -8.23
CA ILE A 191 4.73 15.87 -8.97
C ILE A 191 4.44 17.33 -8.59
N ALA A 192 4.44 17.66 -7.30
CA ALA A 192 4.21 19.02 -6.81
C ALA A 192 5.29 19.99 -7.30
N ALA A 193 6.56 19.61 -7.27
CA ALA A 193 7.67 20.42 -7.77
C ALA A 193 7.54 20.78 -9.26
N ASN A 194 6.82 19.95 -10.03
CA ASN A 194 6.56 20.18 -11.45
C ASN A 194 5.17 20.78 -11.73
N GLY A 195 4.53 21.39 -10.74
CA GLY A 195 3.26 22.11 -10.87
C GLY A 195 2.02 21.19 -10.89
N GLY A 196 2.16 19.91 -10.62
CA GLY A 196 1.05 19.00 -10.37
C GLY A 196 0.45 19.24 -8.98
N LYS A 197 -0.71 18.64 -8.74
CA LYS A 197 -1.47 18.72 -7.48
C LYS A 197 -1.71 17.35 -6.90
N PRO A 198 -0.67 16.72 -6.31
CA PRO A 198 -0.77 15.37 -5.77
C PRO A 198 -1.54 15.37 -4.44
N VAL A 199 -2.40 14.37 -4.27
CA VAL A 199 -3.10 14.04 -3.03
C VAL A 199 -2.78 12.58 -2.69
N TYR A 200 -1.97 12.36 -1.68
CA TYR A 200 -1.60 11.03 -1.21
C TYR A 200 -2.43 10.63 -0.01
N GLY A 201 -3.18 9.54 -0.12
CA GLY A 201 -3.97 8.96 0.96
C GLY A 201 -3.33 7.72 1.55
N VAL A 202 -3.22 7.70 2.88
CA VAL A 202 -2.53 6.64 3.62
C VAL A 202 -3.12 6.51 5.04
N TYR A 203 -3.07 5.30 5.60
CA TYR A 203 -3.40 5.10 7.02
C TYR A 203 -2.37 5.76 7.94
N SER A 204 -2.83 6.34 9.04
CA SER A 204 -1.98 6.97 10.07
C SER A 204 -0.85 6.07 10.56
N THR A 205 -1.10 4.76 10.68
CA THR A 205 -0.06 3.81 11.09
C THR A 205 0.98 3.57 9.98
N PHE A 206 0.60 3.63 8.69
CA PHE A 206 1.52 3.32 7.59
C PHE A 206 2.44 4.47 7.22
N ILE A 207 2.02 5.72 7.42
CA ILE A 207 2.86 6.90 7.16
C ILE A 207 4.12 6.94 8.05
N GLN A 208 4.14 6.19 9.15
CA GLN A 208 5.26 6.19 10.12
C GLN A 208 6.59 5.84 9.48
N ARG A 209 6.62 4.94 8.50
CA ARG A 209 7.85 4.53 7.80
C ARG A 209 8.41 5.58 6.85
N SER A 210 7.70 6.67 6.60
CA SER A 210 8.05 7.71 5.61
C SER A 210 8.55 9.01 6.25
N TYR A 211 8.97 8.99 7.51
CA TYR A 211 9.39 10.20 8.22
C TYR A 211 10.52 10.95 7.50
N ASP A 212 11.50 10.23 7.00
CA ASP A 212 12.65 10.80 6.28
C ASP A 212 12.18 11.50 5.00
N GLN A 213 11.35 10.84 4.19
CA GLN A 213 10.83 11.40 2.95
C GLN A 213 9.91 12.59 3.19
N LEU A 214 9.11 12.56 4.26
CA LEU A 214 8.28 13.71 4.67
C LEU A 214 9.17 14.92 5.01
N SER A 215 10.24 14.71 5.78
CA SER A 215 11.12 15.79 6.19
C SER A 215 12.05 16.25 5.06
N GLN A 216 12.74 15.32 4.39
CA GLN A 216 13.79 15.63 3.42
C GLN A 216 13.25 15.89 2.01
N ASP A 217 12.44 14.96 1.47
CA ASP A 217 12.00 15.08 0.08
C ASP A 217 10.88 16.11 -0.07
N LEU A 218 9.96 16.19 0.90
CA LEU A 218 8.78 17.04 0.81
C LEU A 218 8.96 18.39 1.49
N CYS A 219 9.24 18.42 2.80
CA CYS A 219 9.16 19.64 3.60
C CYS A 219 10.35 20.58 3.49
N ILE A 220 11.59 20.07 3.37
CA ILE A 220 12.76 20.91 3.10
C ILE A 220 12.59 21.66 1.77
N ASN A 221 12.03 20.99 0.77
CA ASN A 221 11.78 21.56 -0.55
C ASN A 221 10.51 22.42 -0.59
N ASN A 222 9.71 22.39 0.46
CA ASN A 222 8.43 23.10 0.58
C ASN A 222 7.46 22.82 -0.61
N ASN A 223 7.48 21.60 -1.13
CA ASN A 223 6.65 21.21 -2.27
C ASN A 223 5.18 21.04 -1.84
N PRO A 224 4.21 21.69 -2.52
CA PRO A 224 2.81 21.76 -2.08
C PRO A 224 2.02 20.46 -2.39
N ALA A 225 2.39 19.36 -1.79
CA ALA A 225 1.63 18.11 -1.83
C ALA A 225 0.63 18.03 -0.67
N VAL A 226 -0.47 17.33 -0.88
CA VAL A 226 -1.50 17.05 0.13
C VAL A 226 -1.39 15.60 0.60
N LEU A 227 -1.32 15.40 1.90
CA LEU A 227 -1.31 14.10 2.57
C LEU A 227 -2.62 13.94 3.33
N LEU A 228 -3.38 12.90 3.04
CA LEU A 228 -4.58 12.53 3.79
C LEU A 228 -4.22 11.37 4.70
N VAL A 229 -4.08 11.66 6.00
CA VAL A 229 -3.69 10.71 7.03
C VAL A 229 -4.95 10.15 7.67
N PHE A 230 -5.42 9.04 7.13
CA PHE A 230 -6.69 8.41 7.50
C PHE A 230 -6.62 7.66 8.82
N TRP A 231 -7.77 7.61 9.48
CA TRP A 231 -7.98 6.89 10.74
C TRP A 231 -7.16 7.44 11.90
N GLY A 232 -6.79 8.70 11.82
CA GLY A 232 -6.14 9.42 12.91
C GLY A 232 -7.09 9.69 14.08
N THR A 233 -7.48 8.66 14.82
CA THR A 233 -8.44 8.75 15.92
C THR A 233 -8.16 7.76 17.03
N LEU A 234 -8.64 8.07 18.26
CA LEU A 234 -8.54 7.15 19.41
C LEU A 234 -9.53 5.98 19.30
N SER A 235 -10.59 6.11 18.52
CA SER A 235 -11.58 5.06 18.27
C SER A 235 -11.28 4.22 17.03
N GLY A 236 -10.07 4.30 16.51
CA GLY A 236 -9.64 3.59 15.31
C GLY A 236 -9.56 2.08 15.49
N MET A 237 -8.78 1.44 14.65
CA MET A 237 -8.61 -0.02 14.67
C MET A 237 -8.06 -0.48 16.02
N ASN A 238 -8.76 -1.39 16.69
CA ASN A 238 -8.32 -1.99 17.96
C ASN A 238 -7.28 -3.10 17.74
N ASP A 239 -6.32 -2.86 16.88
CA ASP A 239 -5.26 -3.80 16.53
C ASP A 239 -3.92 -3.25 16.99
N VAL A 240 -3.08 -4.07 17.60
CA VAL A 240 -1.75 -3.67 18.09
C VAL A 240 -0.83 -3.13 16.99
N THR A 241 -1.09 -3.46 15.74
CA THR A 241 -0.32 -3.01 14.57
C THR A 241 -0.92 -1.78 13.87
N HIS A 242 -2.17 -1.41 14.19
CA HIS A 242 -2.93 -0.35 13.52
C HIS A 242 -3.58 0.60 14.53
N LEU A 243 -2.79 1.11 15.48
CA LEU A 243 -3.29 1.98 16.55
C LEU A 243 -3.71 3.37 16.06
N CYS A 244 -3.11 3.86 14.97
CA CYS A 244 -3.51 5.09 14.27
C CYS A 244 -3.52 6.38 15.12
N PHE A 245 -2.63 6.54 16.09
CA PHE A 245 -2.54 7.73 16.94
C PHE A 245 -1.13 8.33 17.10
N PHE A 246 -0.10 7.73 16.49
CA PHE A 246 1.28 8.27 16.54
C PHE A 246 1.56 9.34 15.48
N ASP A 247 0.61 9.62 14.61
CA ASP A 247 0.71 10.63 13.55
C ASP A 247 0.93 12.05 14.11
N ILE A 248 0.32 12.40 15.25
CA ILE A 248 0.46 13.72 15.84
C ILE A 248 1.92 14.03 16.19
N PRO A 249 2.62 13.26 17.06
CA PRO A 249 4.01 13.54 17.37
C PRO A 249 4.94 13.37 16.16
N LEU A 250 4.60 12.48 15.21
CA LEU A 250 5.40 12.25 14.01
C LEU A 250 5.37 13.45 13.08
N ILE A 251 4.19 13.97 12.74
CA ILE A 251 4.01 15.02 11.72
C ILE A 251 4.25 16.41 12.31
N SER A 252 3.80 16.66 13.54
CA SER A 252 3.85 18.00 14.15
C SER A 252 5.27 18.52 14.43
N ASN A 253 6.28 17.66 14.41
CA ASN A 253 7.67 18.07 14.58
C ASN A 253 8.43 18.34 13.27
N ILE A 254 7.80 18.11 12.11
CA ILE A 254 8.44 18.35 10.82
C ILE A 254 8.26 19.81 10.42
N PRO A 255 9.37 20.59 10.26
CA PRO A 255 9.28 21.98 9.84
C PRO A 255 8.59 22.13 8.47
N ASN A 256 7.92 23.26 8.25
CA ASN A 256 7.20 23.63 7.04
C ASN A 256 5.94 22.80 6.73
N MET A 257 5.67 21.73 7.46
CA MET A 257 4.42 20.99 7.30
C MET A 257 3.25 21.74 7.92
N VAL A 258 2.21 22.04 7.13
CA VAL A 258 0.93 22.49 7.65
C VAL A 258 0.13 21.25 8.05
N TYR A 259 -0.21 21.13 9.34
CA TYR A 259 -0.93 19.98 9.87
C TYR A 259 -2.32 20.37 10.34
N LEU A 260 -3.36 19.82 9.71
CA LEU A 260 -4.76 20.15 9.91
C LEU A 260 -5.53 18.97 10.50
N ALA A 261 -6.50 19.24 11.36
CA ALA A 261 -7.37 18.25 11.98
C ALA A 261 -8.82 18.77 11.98
N PRO A 262 -9.66 18.37 11.01
CA PRO A 262 -11.06 18.79 10.94
C PRO A 262 -11.88 18.13 12.06
N THR A 263 -12.92 18.84 12.51
CA THR A 263 -13.87 18.39 13.52
C THR A 263 -15.19 17.92 12.92
N CYS A 264 -15.44 18.22 11.65
CA CYS A 264 -16.63 17.80 10.92
C CYS A 264 -16.33 17.69 9.42
N LYS A 265 -17.27 17.10 8.67
CA LYS A 265 -17.17 16.88 7.23
C LYS A 265 -16.99 18.20 6.44
N GLU A 266 -17.72 19.25 6.80
CA GLU A 266 -17.66 20.54 6.13
C GLU A 266 -16.28 21.16 6.26
N GLU A 267 -15.68 21.11 7.45
CA GLU A 267 -14.30 21.54 7.67
C GLU A 267 -13.32 20.69 6.87
N TYR A 268 -13.50 19.37 6.87
CA TYR A 268 -12.65 18.47 6.09
C TYR A 268 -12.65 18.83 4.61
N LEU A 269 -13.81 18.99 4.01
CA LEU A 269 -13.94 19.35 2.60
C LEU A 269 -13.32 20.72 2.31
N ALA A 270 -13.55 21.71 3.19
CA ALA A 270 -12.95 23.03 3.05
C ALA A 270 -11.42 23.00 3.13
N MET A 271 -10.87 22.24 4.09
CA MET A 271 -9.42 22.01 4.24
C MET A 271 -8.84 21.29 3.02
N LEU A 272 -9.49 20.24 2.52
CA LEU A 272 -9.05 19.49 1.34
C LEU A 272 -9.06 20.38 0.10
N GLU A 273 -10.12 21.15 -0.11
CA GLU A 273 -10.23 22.04 -1.26
C GLU A 273 -9.18 23.15 -1.21
N TRP A 274 -8.97 23.75 -0.03
CA TRP A 274 -7.91 24.75 0.16
C TRP A 274 -6.53 24.14 -0.10
N SER A 275 -6.25 22.97 0.44
CA SER A 275 -4.96 22.29 0.29
C SER A 275 -4.63 21.97 -1.17
N ILE A 276 -5.61 21.53 -1.97
CA ILE A 276 -5.43 21.26 -3.40
C ILE A 276 -5.20 22.57 -4.20
N ARG A 277 -5.83 23.67 -3.77
CA ARG A 277 -5.77 24.94 -4.50
C ARG A 277 -4.49 25.72 -4.24
N GLN A 278 -3.98 25.73 -3.00
CA GLN A 278 -2.77 26.48 -2.63
C GLN A 278 -1.51 25.86 -3.28
N ASN A 279 -0.40 26.63 -3.36
CA ASN A 279 0.85 26.24 -3.99
C ASN A 279 2.07 26.61 -3.13
N GLU A 280 1.91 26.78 -1.82
CA GLU A 280 2.94 27.34 -0.94
C GLU A 280 3.52 26.30 0.03
N TYR A 281 2.69 25.36 0.54
CA TYR A 281 3.07 24.50 1.65
C TYR A 281 2.71 23.04 1.38
N PRO A 282 3.52 22.08 1.86
CA PRO A 282 3.06 20.71 2.08
C PRO A 282 1.99 20.70 3.20
N VAL A 283 0.89 20.00 2.97
CA VAL A 283 -0.23 19.94 3.91
C VAL A 283 -0.55 18.50 4.26
N ALA A 284 -0.64 18.20 5.54
CA ALA A 284 -1.20 16.96 6.04
C ALA A 284 -2.56 17.22 6.70
N ILE A 285 -3.58 16.46 6.32
CA ILE A 285 -4.91 16.49 6.95
C ILE A 285 -5.11 15.18 7.71
N ARG A 286 -5.34 15.27 9.00
CA ARG A 286 -5.67 14.15 9.86
C ARG A 286 -7.15 13.82 9.70
N VAL A 287 -7.45 12.81 8.87
CA VAL A 287 -8.81 12.42 8.53
C VAL A 287 -9.37 11.49 9.62
N PRO A 288 -10.52 11.82 10.23
CA PRO A 288 -11.15 10.95 11.21
C PRO A 288 -11.57 9.59 10.65
N ALA A 289 -11.83 8.61 11.52
CA ALA A 289 -12.35 7.30 11.10
C ALA A 289 -13.85 7.39 10.76
N THR A 290 -14.59 8.17 11.54
CA THR A 290 -16.06 8.38 11.42
C THR A 290 -16.40 9.80 11.81
#